data_fa4d44d6aa74ef3643c082247a2b68f5
#
_entry.id   fa4d44d6aa74ef3643c082247a2b68f5
#
_cell.length_a   1.000
_cell.length_b   1.000
_cell.length_c   1.000
_cell.angle_alpha   90.00
_cell.angle_beta   90.00
_cell.angle_gamma   90.00
#
_symmetry.space_group_name_H-M   'P 1'
#
loop_
_entity.id
_entity.type
_entity.pdbx_description
1 polymer ?
#
loop_
_entity_poly.entity_id
_entity_poly.type
_entity_poly.pdbx_seq_one_letter_code
_entity_poly.pdbx_strand_id
1 'polypeptide(L)'
;MKIVSCNSNQPLAEGISAYLNQPLTKAVVRRFSDMEVFVEIQENVRGEDAFIVQSTSYPANDHLMELLVTIDALKRGSARRITAVIPYFGYARQDRKSGPRTPISAKLVANLITVAGADRVLTIDLHAAQIQGFFDIPTDNLFAVPVFIENILQNYNPKDLCIIAPDVGGVLRARAIAKRLNTDLAARKSVV
;
A
#
# COMPACT_ATOMS: atom_id res chain seq x y z
N MET A 1 -10.90 17.29 -4.59
CA MET A 1 -10.09 16.08 -4.36
C MET A 1 -9.30 15.78 -5.63
N LYS A 2 -8.02 15.45 -5.49
CA LYS A 2 -7.11 15.13 -6.60
C LYS A 2 -6.53 13.71 -6.39
N ILE A 3 -6.48 12.91 -7.45
CA ILE A 3 -5.92 11.55 -7.42
C ILE A 3 -4.71 11.53 -8.34
N VAL A 4 -3.53 11.29 -7.79
CA VAL A 4 -2.26 11.22 -8.52
C VAL A 4 -1.82 9.76 -8.60
N SER A 5 -1.58 9.25 -9.80
CA SER A 5 -0.98 7.93 -10.02
C SER A 5 0.53 8.08 -10.21
N CYS A 6 1.31 7.28 -9.48
CA CYS A 6 2.68 6.99 -9.87
C CYS A 6 2.74 5.67 -10.67
N ASN A 7 3.95 5.13 -10.91
CA ASN A 7 4.17 4.09 -11.91
C ASN A 7 3.93 2.65 -11.43
N SER A 8 3.77 2.40 -10.12
CA SER A 8 3.74 1.02 -9.60
C SER A 8 2.52 0.20 -10.05
N ASN A 9 1.36 0.85 -10.22
CA ASN A 9 0.12 0.16 -10.62
C ASN A 9 -0.90 1.16 -11.19
N GLN A 10 -0.68 1.60 -12.42
CA GLN A 10 -1.61 2.48 -13.13
C GLN A 10 -3.02 1.89 -13.27
N PRO A 11 -3.21 0.60 -13.65
CA PRO A 11 -4.55 0.03 -13.75
C PRO A 11 -5.37 0.13 -12.46
N LEU A 12 -4.74 0.01 -11.28
CA LEU A 12 -5.43 0.20 -10.00
C LEU A 12 -5.85 1.65 -9.81
N ALA A 13 -4.98 2.61 -10.13
CA ALA A 13 -5.33 4.03 -10.02
C ALA A 13 -6.45 4.44 -10.98
N GLU A 14 -6.44 3.91 -12.21
CA GLU A 14 -7.51 4.07 -13.19
C GLU A 14 -8.83 3.46 -12.71
N GLY A 15 -8.79 2.26 -12.13
CA GLY A 15 -9.94 1.61 -11.52
C GLY A 15 -10.54 2.42 -10.36
N ILE A 16 -9.70 2.97 -9.49
CA ILE A 16 -10.12 3.87 -8.40
C ILE A 16 -10.76 5.14 -8.97
N SER A 17 -10.13 5.75 -9.97
CA SER A 17 -10.62 6.93 -10.67
C SER A 17 -12.01 6.70 -11.27
N ALA A 18 -12.18 5.60 -11.97
CA ALA A 18 -13.47 5.22 -12.58
C ALA A 18 -14.54 4.97 -11.51
N TYR A 19 -14.22 4.22 -10.46
CA TYR A 19 -15.16 3.90 -9.37
C TYR A 19 -15.63 5.16 -8.63
N LEU A 20 -14.73 6.11 -8.38
CA LEU A 20 -15.04 7.36 -7.70
C LEU A 20 -15.62 8.44 -8.63
N ASN A 21 -15.67 8.19 -9.93
CA ASN A 21 -16.01 9.20 -10.96
C ASN A 21 -15.18 10.49 -10.80
N GLN A 22 -13.88 10.34 -10.53
CA GLN A 22 -12.92 11.42 -10.35
C GLN A 22 -11.72 11.19 -11.27
N PRO A 23 -11.42 12.10 -12.21
CA PRO A 23 -10.31 11.92 -13.13
C PRO A 23 -8.97 11.90 -12.40
N LEU A 24 -8.01 11.15 -12.93
CA LEU A 24 -6.63 11.23 -12.47
C LEU A 24 -6.07 12.60 -12.76
N THR A 25 -5.35 13.15 -11.80
CA THR A 25 -4.62 14.41 -11.94
C THR A 25 -3.50 14.25 -12.97
N LYS A 26 -3.40 15.18 -13.91
CA LYS A 26 -2.30 15.16 -14.87
C LYS A 26 -0.98 15.37 -14.15
N ALA A 27 -0.12 14.39 -14.23
CA ALA A 27 1.21 14.40 -13.65
C ALA A 27 2.18 13.62 -14.55
N VAL A 28 3.43 14.03 -14.54
CA VAL A 28 4.52 13.30 -15.17
C VAL A 28 5.41 12.71 -14.08
N VAL A 29 5.54 11.39 -14.07
CA VAL A 29 6.48 10.66 -13.20
C VAL A 29 7.40 9.87 -14.11
N ARG A 30 8.64 10.31 -14.24
CA ARG A 30 9.64 9.74 -15.15
C ARG A 30 11.02 9.72 -14.51
N ARG A 31 11.98 9.21 -15.24
CA ARG A 31 13.40 9.22 -14.85
C ARG A 31 14.20 10.07 -15.79
N PHE A 32 15.24 10.67 -15.24
CA PHE A 32 16.34 11.22 -16.03
C PHE A 32 17.22 10.09 -16.56
N SER A 33 18.21 10.43 -17.40
CA SER A 33 19.15 9.47 -17.99
C SER A 33 20.04 8.75 -16.95
N ASP A 34 20.26 9.39 -15.82
CA ASP A 34 20.99 8.86 -14.65
C ASP A 34 20.10 8.11 -13.66
N MET A 35 18.82 7.86 -14.03
CA MET A 35 17.82 7.14 -13.28
C MET A 35 17.23 7.91 -12.07
N GLU A 36 17.57 9.16 -11.85
CA GLU A 36 16.89 9.98 -10.85
C GLU A 36 15.41 10.20 -11.20
N VAL A 37 14.58 10.20 -10.19
CA VAL A 37 13.13 10.39 -10.34
C VAL A 37 12.80 11.86 -10.55
N PHE A 38 12.03 12.13 -11.59
CA PHE A 38 11.43 13.44 -11.88
C PHE A 38 9.92 13.35 -11.75
N VAL A 39 9.33 14.32 -11.05
CA VAL A 39 7.88 14.46 -10.91
C VAL A 39 7.47 15.88 -11.23
N GLU A 40 6.41 16.02 -12.02
CA GLU A 40 5.76 17.30 -12.33
C GLU A 40 4.25 17.13 -12.20
N ILE A 41 3.61 17.92 -11.34
CA ILE A 41 2.16 18.00 -11.24
C ILE A 41 1.68 19.09 -12.20
N GLN A 42 0.92 18.71 -13.20
CA GLN A 42 0.52 19.59 -14.32
C GLN A 42 -0.85 20.25 -14.12
N GLU A 43 -1.43 20.11 -12.94
CA GLU A 43 -2.70 20.73 -12.57
C GLU A 43 -2.56 21.52 -11.26
N ASN A 44 -3.45 22.47 -11.06
CA ASN A 44 -3.53 23.18 -9.79
C ASN A 44 -4.05 22.22 -8.69
N VAL A 45 -3.25 22.09 -7.63
CA VAL A 45 -3.56 21.27 -6.45
C VAL A 45 -3.68 22.10 -5.17
N ARG A 46 -3.54 23.43 -5.27
CA ARG A 46 -3.59 24.33 -4.11
C ARG A 46 -4.90 24.20 -3.34
N GLY A 47 -4.80 23.95 -2.06
CA GLY A 47 -5.96 23.82 -1.17
C GLY A 47 -6.76 22.53 -1.34
N GLU A 48 -6.33 21.62 -2.23
CA GLU A 48 -7.00 20.36 -2.50
C GLU A 48 -6.54 19.25 -1.55
N ASP A 49 -7.43 18.28 -1.29
CA ASP A 49 -7.05 16.99 -0.74
C ASP A 49 -6.49 16.12 -1.86
N ALA A 50 -5.23 15.73 -1.76
CA ALA A 50 -4.50 14.94 -2.74
C ALA A 50 -4.28 13.51 -2.24
N PHE A 51 -4.55 12.53 -3.10
CA PHE A 51 -4.34 11.11 -2.86
C PHE A 51 -3.32 10.59 -3.87
N ILE A 52 -2.21 10.04 -3.39
CA ILE A 52 -1.17 9.45 -4.23
C ILE A 52 -1.33 7.95 -4.21
N VAL A 53 -1.61 7.33 -5.35
CA VAL A 53 -1.72 5.88 -5.48
C VAL A 53 -0.37 5.32 -5.93
N GLN A 54 0.36 4.69 -4.99
CA GLN A 54 1.69 4.12 -5.24
C GLN A 54 1.99 2.98 -4.27
N SER A 55 2.07 1.75 -4.76
CA SER A 55 2.65 0.63 -4.03
C SER A 55 4.17 0.76 -3.96
N THR A 56 4.77 0.38 -2.84
CA THR A 56 6.24 0.30 -2.71
C THR A 56 6.72 -1.15 -2.89
N SER A 57 6.10 -1.86 -3.85
CA SER A 57 6.49 -3.18 -4.33
C SER A 57 7.73 -3.11 -5.23
N TYR A 58 8.14 -4.26 -5.79
CA TYR A 58 9.28 -4.32 -6.71
C TYR A 58 9.06 -3.44 -7.96
N PRO A 59 10.05 -2.65 -8.36
CA PRO A 59 11.32 -2.32 -7.70
C PRO A 59 11.12 -1.33 -6.53
N ALA A 60 11.30 -1.82 -5.29
CA ALA A 60 10.84 -1.14 -4.08
C ALA A 60 11.50 0.24 -3.83
N ASN A 61 12.80 0.35 -4.11
CA ASN A 61 13.53 1.61 -3.91
C ASN A 61 13.03 2.69 -4.87
N ASP A 62 12.78 2.31 -6.10
CA ASP A 62 12.32 3.19 -7.16
C ASP A 62 10.91 3.71 -6.87
N HIS A 63 10.00 2.81 -6.54
CA HIS A 63 8.63 3.17 -6.20
C HIS A 63 8.53 3.97 -4.90
N LEU A 64 9.40 3.68 -3.91
CA LEU A 64 9.47 4.49 -2.70
C LEU A 64 9.95 5.91 -3.02
N MET A 65 10.99 6.05 -3.85
CA MET A 65 11.48 7.38 -4.22
C MET A 65 10.46 8.17 -5.05
N GLU A 66 9.75 7.52 -5.98
CA GLU A 66 8.63 8.14 -6.71
C GLU A 66 7.57 8.68 -5.75
N LEU A 67 7.20 7.89 -4.73
CA LEU A 67 6.24 8.31 -3.71
C LEU A 67 6.74 9.55 -2.96
N LEU A 68 7.98 9.52 -2.46
CA LEU A 68 8.54 10.61 -1.65
C LEU A 68 8.63 11.92 -2.45
N VAL A 69 9.13 11.86 -3.69
CA VAL A 69 9.24 13.03 -4.57
C VAL A 69 7.86 13.56 -4.95
N THR A 70 6.88 12.69 -5.17
CA THR A 70 5.50 13.11 -5.46
C THR A 70 4.85 13.80 -4.26
N ILE A 71 5.08 13.31 -3.04
CA ILE A 71 4.61 13.96 -1.80
C ILE A 71 5.21 15.37 -1.71
N ASP A 72 6.53 15.54 -1.92
CA ASP A 72 7.18 16.85 -1.87
C ASP A 72 6.64 17.81 -2.95
N ALA A 73 6.41 17.31 -4.17
CA ALA A 73 5.84 18.10 -5.26
C ALA A 73 4.44 18.64 -4.89
N LEU A 74 3.57 17.81 -4.34
CA LEU A 74 2.22 18.21 -3.89
C LEU A 74 2.28 19.19 -2.71
N LYS A 75 3.18 18.96 -1.76
CA LYS A 75 3.42 19.88 -0.63
C LYS A 75 3.86 21.25 -1.11
N ARG A 76 4.81 21.33 -2.05
CA ARG A 76 5.25 22.58 -2.68
C ARG A 76 4.15 23.21 -3.55
N GLY A 77 3.28 22.39 -4.14
CA GLY A 77 2.08 22.83 -4.84
C GLY A 77 0.98 23.36 -3.89
N SER A 78 1.22 23.39 -2.58
CA SER A 78 0.28 23.83 -1.53
C SER A 78 -1.01 23.00 -1.48
N ALA A 79 -0.93 21.69 -1.72
CA ALA A 79 -2.03 20.77 -1.40
C ALA A 79 -2.40 20.92 0.09
N ARG A 80 -3.68 20.87 0.40
CA ARG A 80 -4.18 21.07 1.77
C ARG A 80 -3.85 19.87 2.66
N ARG A 81 -4.02 18.67 2.12
CA ARG A 81 -3.77 17.39 2.80
C ARG A 81 -3.31 16.36 1.80
N ILE A 82 -2.28 15.61 2.13
CA ILE A 82 -1.68 14.60 1.28
C ILE A 82 -1.85 13.24 1.92
N THR A 83 -2.62 12.35 1.27
CA THR A 83 -2.81 10.97 1.67
C THR A 83 -1.99 10.05 0.76
N ALA A 84 -1.05 9.33 1.32
CA ALA A 84 -0.30 8.29 0.63
C ALA A 84 -1.13 6.99 0.65
N VAL A 85 -1.66 6.60 -0.51
CA VAL A 85 -2.38 5.34 -0.72
C VAL A 85 -1.36 4.31 -1.21
N ILE A 86 -0.96 3.41 -0.30
CA ILE A 86 0.12 2.44 -0.51
C ILE A 86 -0.46 1.04 -0.41
N PRO A 87 -1.05 0.48 -1.49
CA PRO A 87 -1.68 -0.84 -1.45
C PRO A 87 -0.74 -1.95 -0.97
N TYR A 88 0.53 -1.88 -1.35
CA TYR A 88 1.59 -2.73 -0.80
C TYR A 88 2.67 -1.89 -0.15
N PHE A 89 2.84 -2.03 1.18
CA PHE A 89 3.87 -1.35 1.95
C PHE A 89 5.16 -2.19 1.97
N GLY A 90 6.13 -1.79 1.19
CA GLY A 90 7.45 -2.42 1.11
C GLY A 90 8.26 -2.24 2.39
N TYR A 91 9.33 -3.04 2.54
CA TYR A 91 10.18 -3.08 3.75
C TYR A 91 9.45 -3.52 5.04
N ALA A 92 8.16 -3.83 4.99
CA ALA A 92 7.34 -4.20 6.14
C ALA A 92 7.82 -5.45 6.87
N ARG A 93 8.54 -6.37 6.19
CA ARG A 93 9.08 -7.59 6.80
C ARG A 93 10.18 -7.34 7.83
N GLN A 94 10.79 -6.15 7.81
CA GLN A 94 11.79 -5.71 8.78
C GLN A 94 11.16 -4.76 9.80
N ASP A 95 10.19 -5.25 10.55
CA ASP A 95 9.43 -4.54 11.59
C ASP A 95 10.09 -4.62 12.98
N ARG A 96 11.13 -5.42 13.11
CA ARG A 96 11.90 -5.62 14.35
C ARG A 96 13.35 -5.97 14.02
N LYS A 97 14.23 -5.85 15.01
CA LYS A 97 15.59 -6.34 14.88
C LYS A 97 15.59 -7.87 14.84
N SER A 98 16.09 -8.44 13.76
CA SER A 98 16.27 -9.89 13.59
C SER A 98 17.60 -10.40 14.16
N GLY A 99 18.53 -9.49 14.52
CA GLY A 99 19.84 -9.81 15.09
C GLY A 99 20.57 -8.55 15.55
N PRO A 100 21.78 -8.68 16.09
CA PRO A 100 22.62 -7.53 16.46
C PRO A 100 22.89 -6.64 15.25
N ARG A 101 22.82 -5.32 15.45
CA ARG A 101 23.16 -4.31 14.42
C ARG A 101 22.33 -4.38 13.12
N THR A 102 21.12 -4.97 13.18
CA THR A 102 20.17 -4.97 12.07
C THR A 102 19.23 -3.76 12.15
N PRO A 103 18.74 -3.23 11.01
CA PRO A 103 17.82 -2.11 10.99
C PRO A 103 16.40 -2.52 11.36
N ILE A 104 15.54 -1.53 11.57
CA ILE A 104 14.08 -1.65 11.53
C ILE A 104 13.61 -0.83 10.31
N SER A 105 13.72 -1.43 9.13
CA SER A 105 13.52 -0.70 7.87
C SER A 105 12.07 -0.23 7.71
N ALA A 106 11.10 -0.94 8.27
CA ALA A 106 9.71 -0.50 8.27
C ALA A 106 9.52 0.86 8.99
N LYS A 107 10.21 1.08 10.13
CA LYS A 107 10.18 2.37 10.83
C LYS A 107 10.88 3.46 10.05
N LEU A 108 12.02 3.14 9.43
CA LEU A 108 12.74 4.10 8.59
C LEU A 108 11.87 4.59 7.44
N VAL A 109 11.21 3.68 6.72
CA VAL A 109 10.32 4.03 5.59
C VAL A 109 9.11 4.84 6.07
N ALA A 110 8.49 4.47 7.20
CA ALA A 110 7.41 5.25 7.79
C ALA A 110 7.84 6.69 8.10
N ASN A 111 9.04 6.88 8.67
CA ASN A 111 9.58 8.21 8.96
C ASN A 111 9.85 9.00 7.67
N LEU A 112 10.40 8.37 6.62
CA LEU A 112 10.66 9.05 5.33
C LEU A 112 9.37 9.58 4.72
N ILE A 113 8.29 8.78 4.71
CA ILE A 113 6.98 9.18 4.20
C ILE A 113 6.41 10.35 5.00
N THR A 114 6.51 10.32 6.32
CA THR A 114 6.04 11.39 7.20
C THR A 114 6.85 12.68 6.98
N VAL A 115 8.17 12.59 6.94
CA VAL A 115 9.08 13.74 6.75
C VAL A 115 8.91 14.36 5.35
N ALA A 116 8.67 13.55 4.32
CA ALA A 116 8.36 14.04 2.98
C ALA A 116 7.11 14.94 2.96
N GLY A 117 6.16 14.71 3.87
CA GLY A 117 5.01 15.59 4.07
C GLY A 117 3.66 14.93 3.85
N ALA A 118 3.57 13.60 3.94
CA ALA A 118 2.28 12.94 4.00
C ALA A 118 1.57 13.27 5.32
N ASP A 119 0.27 13.55 5.25
CA ASP A 119 -0.59 13.81 6.41
C ASP A 119 -1.34 12.56 6.86
N ARG A 120 -1.44 11.55 6.00
CA ARG A 120 -2.13 10.28 6.24
C ARG A 120 -1.59 9.19 5.35
N VAL A 121 -1.63 7.95 5.84
CA VAL A 121 -1.33 6.75 5.07
C VAL A 121 -2.57 5.85 5.02
N LEU A 122 -2.86 5.29 3.85
CA LEU A 122 -3.80 4.20 3.65
C LEU A 122 -3.06 3.04 3.02
N THR A 123 -3.14 1.87 3.62
CA THR A 123 -2.48 0.67 3.14
C THR A 123 -3.38 -0.56 3.29
N ILE A 124 -2.98 -1.70 2.71
CA ILE A 124 -3.76 -2.93 2.74
C ILE A 124 -2.86 -4.06 3.26
N ASP A 125 -3.39 -4.84 4.23
CA ASP A 125 -2.76 -6.06 4.76
C ASP A 125 -1.29 -5.87 5.14
N LEU A 126 -1.00 -4.95 6.06
CA LEU A 126 0.34 -4.78 6.61
C LEU A 126 0.90 -6.13 7.07
N HIS A 127 2.20 -6.34 6.83
CA HIS A 127 2.89 -7.55 7.25
C HIS A 127 2.68 -7.88 8.74
N ALA A 128 2.65 -6.84 9.57
CA ALA A 128 2.36 -6.92 10.99
C ALA A 128 1.56 -5.69 11.42
N ALA A 129 0.50 -5.87 12.21
CA ALA A 129 -0.42 -4.80 12.59
C ALA A 129 0.25 -3.66 13.37
N GLN A 130 1.29 -3.96 14.16
CA GLN A 130 2.05 -2.98 14.94
C GLN A 130 2.79 -1.94 14.08
N ILE A 131 2.98 -2.19 12.78
CA ILE A 131 3.61 -1.22 11.86
C ILE A 131 2.80 0.08 11.78
N GLN A 132 1.49 0.04 12.02
CA GLN A 132 0.67 1.26 12.13
C GLN A 132 1.23 2.21 13.18
N GLY A 133 1.75 1.69 14.29
CA GLY A 133 2.40 2.48 15.35
C GLY A 133 3.76 3.04 15.00
N PHE A 134 4.31 2.75 13.81
CA PHE A 134 5.56 3.34 13.34
C PHE A 134 5.36 4.71 12.68
N PHE A 135 4.13 5.01 12.29
CA PHE A 135 3.76 6.31 11.76
C PHE A 135 3.33 7.24 12.88
N ASP A 136 3.80 8.47 12.84
CA ASP A 136 3.36 9.55 13.73
C ASP A 136 2.18 10.34 13.13
N ILE A 137 1.63 9.85 12.01
CA ILE A 137 0.45 10.34 11.29
C ILE A 137 -0.64 9.28 11.23
N PRO A 138 -1.92 9.64 11.05
CA PRO A 138 -3.00 8.69 10.91
C PRO A 138 -2.72 7.66 9.83
N THR A 139 -2.91 6.38 10.17
CA THR A 139 -2.64 5.26 9.27
C THR A 139 -3.81 4.28 9.29
N ASP A 140 -4.43 4.10 8.12
CA ASP A 140 -5.50 3.13 7.92
C ASP A 140 -4.91 1.86 7.28
N ASN A 141 -5.05 0.75 7.98
CA ASN A 141 -4.73 -0.58 7.45
C ASN A 141 -6.02 -1.30 7.08
N LEU A 142 -6.33 -1.34 5.80
CA LEU A 142 -7.47 -2.08 5.28
C LEU A 142 -7.12 -3.57 5.12
N PHE A 143 -8.15 -4.40 4.96
CA PHE A 143 -8.00 -5.83 4.75
C PHE A 143 -8.59 -6.25 3.41
N ALA A 144 -7.86 -7.03 2.61
CA ALA A 144 -8.32 -7.54 1.33
C ALA A 144 -9.29 -8.73 1.45
N VAL A 145 -9.50 -9.26 2.65
CA VAL A 145 -10.40 -10.40 2.91
C VAL A 145 -11.78 -10.25 2.27
N PRO A 146 -12.48 -9.09 2.34
CA PRO A 146 -13.77 -8.92 1.66
C PRO A 146 -13.70 -9.15 0.15
N VAL A 147 -12.65 -8.61 -0.50
CA VAL A 147 -12.43 -8.75 -1.95
C VAL A 147 -12.19 -10.23 -2.33
N PHE A 148 -11.38 -10.94 -1.55
CA PHE A 148 -11.15 -12.37 -1.77
C PHE A 148 -12.43 -13.19 -1.61
N ILE A 149 -13.26 -12.89 -0.60
CA ILE A 149 -14.51 -13.59 -0.37
C ILE A 149 -15.47 -13.40 -1.55
N GLU A 150 -15.65 -12.17 -2.01
CA GLU A 150 -16.50 -11.88 -3.15
C GLU A 150 -16.04 -12.66 -4.40
N ASN A 151 -14.73 -12.61 -4.70
CA ASN A 151 -14.17 -13.35 -5.82
C ASN A 151 -14.34 -14.87 -5.70
N ILE A 152 -14.13 -15.43 -4.50
CA ILE A 152 -14.31 -16.86 -4.25
C ILE A 152 -15.76 -17.26 -4.46
N LEU A 153 -16.72 -16.50 -3.92
CA LEU A 153 -18.14 -16.81 -4.05
C LEU A 153 -18.65 -16.72 -5.50
N GLN A 154 -18.05 -15.85 -6.33
CA GLN A 154 -18.38 -15.73 -7.74
C GLN A 154 -17.87 -16.90 -8.58
N ASN A 155 -16.74 -17.54 -8.18
CA ASN A 155 -16.04 -18.51 -9.02
C ASN A 155 -16.07 -19.95 -8.49
N TYR A 156 -16.40 -20.15 -7.22
CA TYR A 156 -16.29 -21.46 -6.56
C TYR A 156 -17.50 -21.71 -5.65
N ASN A 157 -17.85 -22.99 -5.46
CA ASN A 157 -18.83 -23.39 -4.46
C ASN A 157 -18.12 -23.57 -3.11
N PRO A 158 -18.46 -22.82 -2.05
CA PRO A 158 -17.79 -22.92 -0.75
C PRO A 158 -17.82 -24.31 -0.13
N LYS A 159 -18.83 -25.14 -0.43
CA LYS A 159 -18.94 -26.49 0.12
C LYS A 159 -17.85 -27.45 -0.37
N ASP A 160 -17.24 -27.13 -1.51
CA ASP A 160 -16.21 -27.95 -2.16
C ASP A 160 -14.82 -27.38 -1.91
N LEU A 161 -14.68 -26.40 -0.99
CA LEU A 161 -13.43 -25.69 -0.73
C LEU A 161 -12.83 -26.00 0.63
N CYS A 162 -11.50 -26.01 0.65
CA CYS A 162 -10.69 -25.94 1.87
C CYS A 162 -9.70 -24.78 1.73
N ILE A 163 -9.68 -23.87 2.70
CA ILE A 163 -8.72 -22.77 2.71
C ILE A 163 -7.41 -23.25 3.34
N ILE A 164 -6.31 -23.06 2.62
CA ILE A 164 -5.00 -23.56 3.06
C ILE A 164 -4.07 -22.40 3.37
N ALA A 165 -3.54 -22.35 4.60
CA ALA A 165 -2.44 -21.45 4.95
C ALA A 165 -1.09 -22.11 4.57
N PRO A 166 -0.24 -21.48 3.75
CA PRO A 166 1.03 -22.04 3.32
C PRO A 166 2.07 -22.12 4.45
N ASP A 167 1.92 -21.26 5.46
CA ASP A 167 2.80 -21.16 6.62
C ASP A 167 2.04 -20.68 7.86
N VAL A 168 2.72 -20.66 9.01
CA VAL A 168 2.14 -20.23 10.31
C VAL A 168 1.73 -18.75 10.28
N GLY A 169 2.48 -17.89 9.57
CA GLY A 169 2.18 -16.46 9.46
C GLY A 169 0.89 -16.18 8.69
N GLY A 170 0.51 -17.05 7.75
CA GLY A 170 -0.72 -16.95 6.96
C GLY A 170 -1.99 -17.43 7.66
N VAL A 171 -1.87 -18.17 8.78
CA VAL A 171 -3.01 -18.87 9.42
C VAL A 171 -4.12 -17.91 9.84
N LEU A 172 -3.81 -16.74 10.38
CA LEU A 172 -4.83 -15.79 10.83
C LEU A 172 -5.67 -15.27 9.64
N ARG A 173 -5.03 -14.94 8.51
CA ARG A 173 -5.72 -14.50 7.30
C ARG A 173 -6.55 -15.61 6.68
N ALA A 174 -5.98 -16.82 6.56
CA ALA A 174 -6.68 -18.00 6.04
C ALA A 174 -7.92 -18.33 6.90
N ARG A 175 -7.79 -18.24 8.23
CA ARG A 175 -8.90 -18.45 9.18
C ARG A 175 -10.00 -17.42 9.02
N ALA A 176 -9.66 -16.14 8.78
CA ALA A 176 -10.64 -15.09 8.56
C ALA A 176 -11.49 -15.34 7.31
N ILE A 177 -10.87 -15.87 6.25
CA ILE A 177 -11.56 -16.26 5.01
C ILE A 177 -12.40 -17.51 5.23
N ALA A 178 -11.83 -18.59 5.78
CA ALA A 178 -12.52 -19.85 6.03
C ALA A 178 -13.77 -19.67 6.91
N LYS A 179 -13.64 -18.87 7.98
CA LYS A 179 -14.77 -18.55 8.86
C LYS A 179 -15.92 -17.85 8.13
N ARG A 180 -15.60 -16.91 7.23
CA ARG A 180 -16.65 -16.16 6.49
C ARG A 180 -17.30 -16.99 5.40
N LEU A 181 -16.57 -17.92 4.81
CA LEU A 181 -17.08 -18.85 3.78
C LEU A 181 -17.73 -20.09 4.39
N ASN A 182 -17.59 -20.31 5.71
CA ASN A 182 -18.00 -21.53 6.41
C ASN A 182 -17.38 -22.78 5.76
N THR A 183 -16.08 -22.76 5.52
CA THR A 183 -15.29 -23.82 4.89
C THR A 183 -14.23 -24.34 5.84
N ASP A 184 -13.65 -25.51 5.52
CA ASP A 184 -12.54 -26.08 6.25
C ASP A 184 -11.26 -25.24 6.11
N LEU A 185 -10.40 -25.31 7.14
CA LEU A 185 -9.10 -24.69 7.19
C LEU A 185 -8.01 -25.73 7.38
N ALA A 186 -7.04 -25.78 6.50
CA ALA A 186 -5.81 -26.51 6.66
C ALA A 186 -4.61 -25.56 6.76
N ALA A 187 -3.57 -25.95 7.49
CA ALA A 187 -2.33 -25.19 7.58
C ALA A 187 -1.16 -26.14 7.33
N ARG A 188 -0.24 -25.73 6.45
CA ARG A 188 1.02 -26.45 6.29
C ARG A 188 1.90 -26.21 7.50
N LYS A 189 2.28 -27.28 8.19
CA LYS A 189 3.28 -27.24 9.25
C LYS A 189 4.64 -27.00 8.58
N SER A 190 5.24 -25.81 8.76
CA SER A 190 6.62 -25.61 8.34
C SER A 190 7.50 -26.56 9.16
N VAL A 191 8.17 -27.48 8.47
CA VAL A 191 9.29 -28.22 9.06
C VAL A 191 10.44 -27.25 9.09
N VAL A 192 10.87 -26.86 10.28
CA VAL A 192 12.11 -26.12 10.53
C VAL A 192 13.24 -27.13 10.49
#